data_0e83671017b7a403ba56c82cdae10a18
#
_entry.id   0e83671017b7a403ba56c82cdae10a18
#
_cell.length_a   1.000
_cell.length_b   1.000
_cell.length_c   1.000
_cell.angle_alpha   90.00
_cell.angle_beta   90.00
_cell.angle_gamma   90.00
#
_symmetry.space_group_name_H-M   'P 1'
#
loop_
_entity.id
_entity.type
_entity.pdbx_description
1 polymer ?
#
loop_
_entity_poly.entity_id
_entity_poly.type
_entity_poly.pdbx_seq_one_letter_code
_entity_poly.pdbx_strand_id
1 'polypeptide(L)'
;MDTNLFDYFEDLPRHGGAGAHWAARTPLRPSDRFDVKLVPRSPSWKQDAAALDALDRIEREPWVDQMVRTDTGVELRLDDGWVEVTGRSLEDGNGGEEQLANLAGGQRFSVQFWDANATKALHVGHLRNLAIGNALAAALSQAGAEVERRSLISDAGRSMGEAMAGVMKSGRHAQAWPDKNEKSDHFVGCCYAEYVAAGRSFNGNGHSNGDGFAAPGDSLTRELDVRDDDADELLRRVLSGDRQALELWYKTRAWVIAGQRKTLQRLGIAFDRVFFESDFLTDAAELMASGLRDGLLRRREDGVVIYPTEREDFDEFPLVRGDDLPTQHMRALAYWMAAPGLEGMTSVQVCGSEWVSHVTCRRQLMGQLMSDGGRGMHPTSDIFHGMVSRQKRAITSSEEGALLIDELTEWLQAQIEADPHNELLLSRLGSAERIAGQVALGFFVPRPVTPRVDFHPEKLLDVRESPGWELAHARARDGRADTDANDLARHPDYRFAVVQSELHRRHLRIAVERLDPGPLARYVVHFARWYLEQERSESVQRVVHTLLARGARGLGLEDAG
;
A
#
# COMPACT_ATOMS: atom_id res chain seq x y z
N MET A 1 -33.16 -3.74 -3.07
CA MET A 1 -32.34 -4.29 -4.17
C MET A 1 -31.10 -4.89 -3.54
N ASP A 2 -30.99 -6.23 -3.46
CA ASP A 2 -29.86 -6.90 -2.80
C ASP A 2 -28.59 -6.90 -3.67
N THR A 3 -28.71 -6.57 -4.95
CA THR A 3 -27.62 -6.54 -5.92
C THR A 3 -27.33 -5.09 -6.31
N ASN A 4 -26.05 -4.71 -6.32
CA ASN A 4 -25.60 -3.40 -6.78
C ASN A 4 -26.01 -3.17 -8.25
N LEU A 5 -26.37 -1.93 -8.62
CA LEU A 5 -26.78 -1.55 -9.97
C LEU A 5 -25.75 -1.98 -11.04
N PHE A 6 -24.46 -1.76 -10.79
CA PHE A 6 -23.39 -2.12 -11.74
C PHE A 6 -23.09 -3.61 -11.71
N ASP A 7 -23.23 -4.27 -10.55
CA ASP A 7 -23.11 -5.72 -10.42
C ASP A 7 -24.25 -6.42 -11.16
N TYR A 8 -25.46 -5.85 -11.12
CA TYR A 8 -26.58 -6.35 -11.90
C TYR A 8 -26.24 -6.39 -13.41
N PHE A 9 -25.62 -5.35 -13.94
CA PHE A 9 -25.20 -5.34 -15.34
C PHE A 9 -24.04 -6.28 -15.65
N GLU A 10 -23.15 -6.54 -14.68
CA GLU A 10 -22.01 -7.44 -14.84
C GLU A 10 -22.38 -8.90 -14.59
N ASP A 11 -23.35 -9.18 -13.70
CA ASP A 11 -23.83 -10.53 -13.35
C ASP A 11 -24.94 -11.04 -14.30
N LEU A 12 -25.45 -10.21 -15.21
CA LEU A 12 -26.34 -10.68 -16.27
C LEU A 12 -25.85 -11.95 -17.02
N PRO A 13 -24.52 -12.27 -17.10
CA PRO A 13 -24.04 -13.54 -17.62
C PRO A 13 -24.40 -14.75 -16.77
N ARG A 14 -24.45 -14.60 -15.44
CA ARG A 14 -24.68 -15.75 -14.54
C ARG A 14 -26.11 -16.26 -14.56
N HIS A 15 -27.04 -15.41 -14.98
CA HIS A 15 -28.48 -15.74 -15.07
C HIS A 15 -28.98 -16.05 -16.49
N GLY A 16 -28.06 -16.24 -17.48
CA GLY A 16 -28.48 -16.60 -18.83
C GLY A 16 -27.57 -16.12 -19.97
N GLY A 17 -26.29 -15.83 -19.71
CA GLY A 17 -25.30 -15.57 -20.75
C GLY A 17 -25.23 -14.15 -21.31
N ALA A 18 -26.00 -13.20 -20.79
CA ALA A 18 -26.17 -11.86 -21.40
C ALA A 18 -25.16 -10.78 -21.00
N GLY A 19 -24.45 -10.89 -19.88
CA GLY A 19 -23.54 -9.84 -19.42
C GLY A 19 -22.17 -9.82 -20.12
N ALA A 20 -21.92 -10.78 -21.01
CA ALA A 20 -20.82 -10.67 -21.95
C ALA A 20 -21.01 -9.51 -22.95
N HIS A 21 -22.22 -8.92 -23.03
CA HIS A 21 -22.60 -7.99 -24.09
C HIS A 21 -22.53 -6.52 -23.73
N TRP A 22 -22.58 -6.18 -22.42
CA TRP A 22 -22.72 -4.80 -21.97
C TRP A 22 -21.67 -4.40 -20.93
N ALA A 23 -21.21 -3.14 -20.97
CA ALA A 23 -20.45 -2.49 -19.92
C ALA A 23 -21.21 -1.24 -19.45
N ALA A 24 -21.58 -1.19 -18.17
CA ALA A 24 -22.23 -0.04 -17.58
C ALA A 24 -21.21 1.08 -17.30
N ARG A 25 -21.55 2.31 -17.66
CA ARG A 25 -20.77 3.52 -17.40
C ARG A 25 -21.68 4.62 -16.88
N THR A 26 -21.17 5.45 -15.97
CA THR A 26 -21.81 6.73 -15.67
C THR A 26 -21.34 7.80 -16.65
N PRO A 27 -22.12 8.87 -16.87
CA PRO A 27 -21.60 10.05 -17.54
C PRO A 27 -20.41 10.61 -16.74
N LEU A 28 -19.47 11.25 -17.42
CA LEU A 28 -18.31 11.90 -16.76
C LEU A 28 -18.72 13.14 -15.97
N ARG A 29 -19.91 13.70 -16.26
CA ARG A 29 -20.53 14.87 -15.63
C ARG A 29 -22.03 14.63 -15.49
N PRO A 30 -22.72 15.34 -14.58
CA PRO A 30 -24.17 15.28 -14.47
C PRO A 30 -24.86 15.47 -15.82
N SER A 31 -25.91 14.72 -16.07
CA SER A 31 -26.65 14.74 -17.32
C SER A 31 -28.16 14.84 -17.05
N ASP A 32 -28.85 15.72 -17.76
CA ASP A 32 -30.30 15.79 -17.72
C ASP A 32 -30.99 14.64 -18.49
N ARG A 33 -30.19 13.88 -19.26
CA ARG A 33 -30.73 12.86 -20.17
C ARG A 33 -30.68 11.46 -19.56
N PHE A 34 -29.59 11.10 -18.88
CA PHE A 34 -29.41 9.75 -18.38
C PHE A 34 -28.46 9.71 -17.16
N ASP A 35 -28.63 8.69 -16.34
CA ASP A 35 -27.80 8.43 -15.17
C ASP A 35 -26.75 7.33 -15.43
N VAL A 36 -27.10 6.36 -16.30
CA VAL A 36 -26.22 5.24 -16.66
C VAL A 36 -26.26 5.02 -18.17
N LYS A 37 -25.11 4.73 -18.78
CA LYS A 37 -24.97 4.32 -20.15
C LYS A 37 -24.47 2.88 -20.24
N LEU A 38 -25.20 2.03 -20.94
CA LEU A 38 -24.76 0.70 -21.31
C LEU A 38 -24.03 0.77 -22.65
N VAL A 39 -22.74 0.43 -22.64
CA VAL A 39 -21.91 0.40 -23.84
C VAL A 39 -21.78 -1.05 -24.32
N PRO A 40 -22.15 -1.36 -25.57
CA PRO A 40 -22.04 -2.72 -26.07
C PRO A 40 -20.58 -3.15 -26.22
N ARG A 41 -20.30 -4.39 -25.93
CA ARG A 41 -18.97 -5.00 -26.15
C ARG A 41 -18.76 -5.47 -27.59
N SER A 42 -19.85 -5.62 -28.36
CA SER A 42 -19.82 -5.99 -29.79
C SER A 42 -20.53 -4.92 -30.64
N PRO A 43 -19.95 -4.51 -31.78
CA PRO A 43 -20.62 -3.60 -32.73
C PRO A 43 -21.95 -4.15 -33.29
N SER A 44 -22.09 -5.48 -33.35
CA SER A 44 -23.29 -6.17 -33.87
C SER A 44 -24.40 -6.38 -32.83
N TRP A 45 -24.32 -5.74 -31.67
CA TRP A 45 -25.27 -5.94 -30.57
C TRP A 45 -26.76 -5.77 -30.96
N LYS A 46 -27.07 -4.91 -31.94
CA LYS A 46 -28.44 -4.69 -32.43
C LYS A 46 -29.05 -5.93 -33.14
N GLN A 47 -28.19 -6.92 -33.48
CA GLN A 47 -28.56 -8.18 -34.11
C GLN A 47 -28.40 -9.38 -33.15
N ASP A 48 -27.91 -9.15 -31.96
CA ASP A 48 -27.68 -10.19 -30.95
C ASP A 48 -28.93 -10.37 -30.10
N ALA A 49 -29.63 -11.47 -30.28
CA ALA A 49 -30.87 -11.78 -29.58
C ALA A 49 -30.67 -11.84 -28.05
N ALA A 50 -29.53 -12.32 -27.57
CA ALA A 50 -29.24 -12.40 -26.14
C ALA A 50 -28.96 -11.02 -25.53
N ALA A 51 -28.28 -10.14 -26.28
CA ALA A 51 -28.08 -8.76 -25.88
C ALA A 51 -29.40 -7.98 -25.79
N LEU A 52 -30.32 -8.21 -26.75
CA LEU A 52 -31.64 -7.57 -26.76
C LEU A 52 -32.56 -8.08 -25.65
N ASP A 53 -32.58 -9.39 -25.37
CA ASP A 53 -33.33 -9.99 -24.26
C ASP A 53 -32.84 -9.47 -22.89
N ALA A 54 -31.54 -9.21 -22.76
CA ALA A 54 -30.99 -8.57 -21.57
C ALA A 54 -31.53 -7.14 -21.37
N LEU A 55 -31.65 -6.35 -22.46
CA LEU A 55 -32.21 -5.01 -22.38
C LEU A 55 -33.71 -5.03 -22.02
N ASP A 56 -34.47 -5.95 -22.59
CA ASP A 56 -35.90 -6.08 -22.28
C ASP A 56 -36.15 -6.47 -20.80
N ARG A 57 -35.20 -7.18 -20.16
CA ARG A 57 -35.23 -7.44 -18.71
C ARG A 57 -34.92 -6.19 -17.91
N ILE A 58 -33.87 -5.45 -18.28
CA ILE A 58 -33.47 -4.19 -17.63
C ILE A 58 -34.60 -3.16 -17.68
N GLU A 59 -35.25 -3.02 -18.81
CA GLU A 59 -36.37 -2.06 -19.01
C GLU A 59 -37.55 -2.33 -18.07
N ARG A 60 -37.74 -3.57 -17.60
CA ARG A 60 -38.81 -3.95 -16.67
C ARG A 60 -38.45 -3.78 -15.20
N GLU A 61 -37.21 -3.42 -14.91
CA GLU A 61 -36.79 -3.24 -13.52
C GLU A 61 -37.41 -1.99 -12.91
N PRO A 62 -37.93 -2.05 -11.67
CA PRO A 62 -38.67 -0.96 -11.04
C PRO A 62 -37.82 0.29 -10.76
N TRP A 63 -36.51 0.19 -10.85
CA TRP A 63 -35.57 1.29 -10.68
C TRP A 63 -35.21 1.98 -12.01
N VAL A 64 -35.77 1.56 -13.16
CA VAL A 64 -35.62 2.19 -14.47
C VAL A 64 -36.85 3.00 -14.78
N ASP A 65 -36.70 4.32 -14.92
CA ASP A 65 -37.76 5.22 -15.39
C ASP A 65 -37.82 5.24 -16.92
N GLN A 66 -36.68 5.38 -17.57
CA GLN A 66 -36.59 5.49 -19.02
C GLN A 66 -35.36 4.78 -19.58
N MET A 67 -35.54 4.12 -20.71
CA MET A 67 -34.49 3.51 -21.50
C MET A 67 -34.49 4.01 -22.93
N VAL A 68 -33.35 4.54 -23.41
CA VAL A 68 -33.23 5.07 -24.78
C VAL A 68 -32.10 4.34 -25.50
N ARG A 69 -32.44 3.66 -26.60
CA ARG A 69 -31.43 2.97 -27.47
C ARG A 69 -30.81 4.01 -28.41
N THR A 70 -29.48 4.10 -28.42
CA THR A 70 -28.69 5.01 -29.26
C THR A 70 -27.81 4.24 -30.23
N ASP A 71 -27.09 4.92 -31.11
CA ASP A 71 -26.12 4.24 -31.99
C ASP A 71 -24.89 3.70 -31.23
N THR A 72 -24.56 4.28 -30.08
CA THR A 72 -23.38 3.93 -29.28
C THR A 72 -23.71 3.12 -28.04
N GLY A 73 -24.97 2.70 -27.85
CA GLY A 73 -25.40 1.92 -26.68
C GLY A 73 -26.79 2.27 -26.21
N VAL A 74 -27.03 2.11 -24.92
CA VAL A 74 -28.35 2.37 -24.30
C VAL A 74 -28.15 3.34 -23.14
N GLU A 75 -28.97 4.36 -23.08
CA GLU A 75 -29.00 5.37 -22.02
C GLU A 75 -30.19 5.08 -21.09
N LEU A 76 -29.90 4.97 -19.78
CA LEU A 76 -30.86 4.68 -18.73
C LEU A 76 -31.06 5.89 -17.83
N ARG A 77 -32.32 6.24 -17.56
CA ARG A 77 -32.69 7.13 -16.47
C ARG A 77 -33.24 6.29 -15.33
N LEU A 78 -32.75 6.55 -14.12
CA LEU A 78 -33.21 5.85 -12.92
C LEU A 78 -34.49 6.47 -12.39
N ASP A 79 -35.31 5.67 -11.73
CA ASP A 79 -36.54 6.13 -11.08
C ASP A 79 -36.25 7.19 -10.00
N ASP A 80 -37.04 8.26 -9.96
CA ASP A 80 -36.84 9.36 -9.01
C ASP A 80 -37.02 8.90 -7.56
N GLY A 81 -37.92 7.95 -7.28
CA GLY A 81 -38.12 7.38 -5.94
C GLY A 81 -36.92 6.55 -5.50
N TRP A 82 -36.29 5.80 -6.43
CA TRP A 82 -35.03 5.10 -6.12
C TRP A 82 -33.91 6.07 -5.77
N VAL A 83 -33.75 7.16 -6.54
CA VAL A 83 -32.74 8.21 -6.28
C VAL A 83 -32.97 8.87 -4.92
N GLU A 84 -34.24 9.19 -4.59
CA GLU A 84 -34.61 9.81 -3.33
C GLU A 84 -34.31 8.91 -2.12
N VAL A 85 -34.70 7.66 -2.16
CA VAL A 85 -34.47 6.69 -1.07
C VAL A 85 -32.99 6.44 -0.86
N THR A 86 -32.24 6.23 -1.95
CA THR A 86 -30.79 5.98 -1.88
C THR A 86 -30.07 7.23 -1.39
N GLY A 87 -30.42 8.41 -1.89
CA GLY A 87 -29.80 9.67 -1.50
C GLY A 87 -30.04 10.02 -0.03
N ARG A 88 -31.25 9.87 0.49
CA ARG A 88 -31.55 10.05 1.92
C ARG A 88 -30.75 9.09 2.81
N SER A 89 -30.67 7.82 2.42
CA SER A 89 -29.86 6.85 3.15
C SER A 89 -28.37 7.25 3.21
N LEU A 90 -27.83 7.85 2.14
CA LEU A 90 -26.48 8.40 2.12
C LEU A 90 -26.34 9.64 3.01
N GLU A 91 -27.31 10.57 2.97
CA GLU A 91 -27.33 11.78 3.82
C GLU A 91 -27.35 11.42 5.31
N ASP A 92 -28.06 10.36 5.70
CA ASP A 92 -28.16 9.85 7.06
C ASP A 92 -26.93 9.03 7.50
N GLY A 93 -25.93 8.85 6.61
CA GLY A 93 -24.72 8.09 6.88
C GLY A 93 -24.90 6.55 6.89
N ASN A 94 -26.13 6.07 6.62
CA ASN A 94 -26.49 4.63 6.70
C ASN A 94 -26.41 3.89 5.34
N GLY A 95 -26.01 4.58 4.27
CA GLY A 95 -26.15 4.11 2.91
C GLY A 95 -25.23 2.95 2.53
N GLY A 96 -25.63 1.69 2.83
CA GLY A 96 -25.04 0.52 2.21
C GLY A 96 -23.73 0.01 2.83
N GLU A 97 -23.38 0.40 4.06
CA GLU A 97 -22.18 -0.12 4.75
C GLU A 97 -22.21 -1.65 4.91
N GLU A 98 -23.36 -2.23 5.25
CA GLU A 98 -23.54 -3.69 5.36
C GLU A 98 -23.30 -4.39 4.01
N GLN A 99 -23.74 -3.78 2.92
CA GLN A 99 -23.52 -4.31 1.57
C GLN A 99 -22.06 -4.24 1.16
N LEU A 100 -21.30 -3.22 1.60
CA LEU A 100 -19.85 -3.16 1.40
C LEU A 100 -19.15 -4.27 2.20
N ALA A 101 -19.50 -4.43 3.47
CA ALA A 101 -18.94 -5.44 4.36
C ALA A 101 -19.19 -6.90 3.90
N ASN A 102 -20.14 -7.13 3.01
CA ASN A 102 -20.40 -8.46 2.44
C ASN A 102 -19.55 -8.78 1.19
N LEU A 103 -18.78 -7.83 0.64
CA LEU A 103 -17.97 -8.07 -0.57
C LEU A 103 -16.84 -9.09 -0.35
N ALA A 104 -16.23 -9.08 0.84
CA ALA A 104 -15.16 -9.99 1.22
C ALA A 104 -15.44 -10.68 2.58
N GLY A 105 -16.69 -10.68 3.02
CA GLY A 105 -17.08 -11.30 4.30
C GLY A 105 -16.62 -12.75 4.40
N GLY A 106 -16.03 -13.12 5.54
CA GLY A 106 -15.47 -14.45 5.78
C GLY A 106 -14.11 -14.73 5.16
N GLN A 107 -13.55 -13.82 4.36
CA GLN A 107 -12.19 -13.92 3.87
C GLN A 107 -11.19 -13.35 4.90
N ARG A 108 -9.98 -13.95 4.94
CA ARG A 108 -8.92 -13.56 5.86
C ARG A 108 -7.66 -13.21 5.09
N PHE A 109 -7.08 -12.05 5.37
CA PHE A 109 -5.88 -11.55 4.71
C PHE A 109 -4.79 -11.17 5.70
N SER A 110 -3.56 -11.44 5.32
CA SER A 110 -2.35 -10.93 5.96
C SER A 110 -1.69 -9.96 4.97
N VAL A 111 -1.56 -8.68 5.30
CA VAL A 111 -0.95 -7.68 4.43
C VAL A 111 0.35 -7.19 5.07
N GLN A 112 1.48 -7.48 4.40
CA GLN A 112 2.82 -7.10 4.83
C GLN A 112 3.34 -5.94 3.99
N PHE A 113 3.66 -4.81 4.62
CA PHE A 113 4.04 -3.58 3.91
C PHE A 113 4.96 -2.63 4.69
N TRP A 114 5.48 -3.02 5.85
CA TRP A 114 6.55 -2.33 6.57
C TRP A 114 7.75 -3.26 6.74
N ASP A 115 8.53 -3.39 5.67
CA ASP A 115 9.74 -4.20 5.64
C ASP A 115 10.95 -3.24 5.69
N ALA A 116 11.31 -2.78 6.89
CA ALA A 116 12.37 -1.82 7.10
C ALA A 116 13.55 -2.42 7.86
N ASN A 117 14.72 -1.81 7.70
CA ASN A 117 15.88 -2.15 8.50
C ASN A 117 15.80 -1.46 9.87
N ALA A 118 16.14 -2.19 10.93
CA ALA A 118 16.25 -1.66 12.30
C ALA A 118 17.56 -0.84 12.49
N THR A 119 17.94 -0.03 11.51
CA THR A 119 19.23 0.70 11.47
C THR A 119 19.10 2.20 11.25
N LYS A 120 17.92 2.68 10.85
CA LYS A 120 17.73 4.08 10.46
C LYS A 120 16.26 4.48 10.40
N ALA A 121 16.00 5.79 10.27
CA ALA A 121 14.68 6.37 10.04
C ALA A 121 14.07 5.95 8.70
N LEU A 122 12.73 6.06 8.60
CA LEU A 122 12.00 5.84 7.37
C LEU A 122 12.16 7.03 6.41
N HIS A 123 12.47 6.76 5.16
CA HIS A 123 12.59 7.76 4.10
C HIS A 123 11.46 7.64 3.07
N VAL A 124 11.31 8.64 2.20
CA VAL A 124 10.22 8.72 1.21
C VAL A 124 10.16 7.49 0.28
N GLY A 125 11.28 6.77 0.08
CA GLY A 125 11.26 5.49 -0.63
C GLY A 125 10.35 4.44 0.01
N HIS A 126 10.23 4.43 1.36
CA HIS A 126 9.31 3.54 2.08
C HIS A 126 7.85 4.02 2.01
N LEU A 127 7.62 5.32 1.78
CA LEU A 127 6.28 5.91 1.83
C LEU A 127 5.33 5.30 0.80
N ARG A 128 5.84 4.94 -0.39
CA ARG A 128 5.03 4.29 -1.42
C ARG A 128 4.57 2.90 -1.00
N ASN A 129 5.45 2.12 -0.39
CA ASN A 129 5.14 0.81 0.16
C ASN A 129 4.05 0.91 1.24
N LEU A 130 4.24 1.85 2.17
CA LEU A 130 3.29 2.13 3.25
C LEU A 130 1.93 2.60 2.71
N ALA A 131 1.91 3.49 1.71
CA ALA A 131 0.68 4.01 1.13
C ALA A 131 -0.15 2.92 0.43
N ILE A 132 0.49 2.09 -0.40
CA ILE A 132 -0.20 1.01 -1.14
C ILE A 132 -0.70 -0.06 -0.17
N GLY A 133 0.15 -0.50 0.77
CA GLY A 133 -0.21 -1.55 1.72
C GLY A 133 -1.31 -1.12 2.70
N ASN A 134 -1.22 0.10 3.22
CA ASN A 134 -2.25 0.66 4.10
C ASN A 134 -3.60 0.81 3.39
N ALA A 135 -3.60 1.32 2.14
CA ALA A 135 -4.82 1.46 1.35
C ALA A 135 -5.43 0.10 0.99
N LEU A 136 -4.61 -0.91 0.65
CA LEU A 136 -5.12 -2.26 0.40
C LEU A 136 -5.75 -2.86 1.67
N ALA A 137 -5.05 -2.78 2.80
CA ALA A 137 -5.57 -3.29 4.07
C ALA A 137 -6.89 -2.61 4.46
N ALA A 138 -6.99 -1.29 4.26
CA ALA A 138 -8.21 -0.54 4.51
C ALA A 138 -9.36 -0.93 3.57
N ALA A 139 -9.09 -1.09 2.27
CA ALA A 139 -10.09 -1.54 1.28
C ALA A 139 -10.62 -2.94 1.60
N LEU A 140 -9.75 -3.89 1.95
CA LEU A 140 -10.13 -5.22 2.36
C LEU A 140 -10.98 -5.22 3.63
N SER A 141 -10.59 -4.42 4.64
CA SER A 141 -11.37 -4.27 5.88
C SER A 141 -12.74 -3.63 5.61
N GLN A 142 -12.81 -2.59 4.78
CA GLN A 142 -14.09 -1.97 4.39
C GLN A 142 -15.00 -2.94 3.64
N ALA A 143 -14.43 -3.87 2.90
CA ALA A 143 -15.15 -4.94 2.21
C ALA A 143 -15.58 -6.09 3.13
N GLY A 144 -15.27 -6.03 4.42
CA GLY A 144 -15.67 -7.00 5.44
C GLY A 144 -14.73 -8.18 5.64
N ALA A 145 -13.51 -8.13 5.07
CA ALA A 145 -12.50 -9.13 5.35
C ALA A 145 -11.89 -8.94 6.75
N GLU A 146 -11.47 -10.05 7.37
CA GLU A 146 -10.55 -10.02 8.51
C GLU A 146 -9.14 -9.74 7.99
N VAL A 147 -8.54 -8.62 8.37
CA VAL A 147 -7.23 -8.18 7.87
C VAL A 147 -6.24 -8.05 9.01
N GLU A 148 -5.12 -8.74 8.89
CA GLU A 148 -3.97 -8.59 9.79
C GLU A 148 -2.85 -7.84 9.07
N ARG A 149 -2.50 -6.66 9.58
CA ARG A 149 -1.37 -5.84 9.10
C ARG A 149 -0.09 -6.32 9.72
N ARG A 150 0.83 -6.83 8.90
CA ARG A 150 2.09 -7.45 9.34
C ARG A 150 3.31 -6.65 8.89
N SER A 151 4.39 -6.84 9.63
CA SER A 151 5.71 -6.30 9.33
C SER A 151 6.78 -7.35 9.61
N LEU A 152 7.82 -7.38 8.79
CA LEU A 152 9.06 -8.10 9.05
C LEU A 152 10.23 -7.11 9.06
N ILE A 153 10.81 -6.88 10.22
CA ILE A 153 11.90 -5.94 10.42
C ILE A 153 13.23 -6.66 10.29
N SER A 154 14.11 -6.17 9.42
CA SER A 154 15.47 -6.69 9.28
C SER A 154 16.38 -6.15 10.40
N ASP A 155 16.77 -7.03 11.31
CA ASP A 155 17.56 -6.71 12.53
C ASP A 155 18.75 -7.65 12.76
N ALA A 156 18.98 -8.61 11.86
CA ALA A 156 20.00 -9.65 12.03
C ALA A 156 21.03 -9.70 10.90
N GLY A 157 21.04 -8.71 10.00
CA GLY A 157 21.99 -8.61 8.89
C GLY A 157 23.20 -7.71 9.20
N ARG A 158 24.16 -7.65 8.27
CA ARG A 158 25.38 -6.82 8.37
C ARG A 158 25.07 -5.36 8.69
N SER A 159 24.01 -4.78 8.09
CA SER A 159 23.60 -3.40 8.37
C SER A 159 23.32 -3.14 9.85
N MET A 160 22.83 -4.15 10.57
CA MET A 160 22.63 -4.06 12.02
C MET A 160 23.96 -4.00 12.78
N GLY A 161 24.94 -4.83 12.38
CA GLY A 161 26.30 -4.75 12.93
C GLY A 161 26.97 -3.39 12.68
N GLU A 162 26.79 -2.83 11.47
CA GLU A 162 27.28 -1.49 11.12
C GLU A 162 26.62 -0.39 11.97
N ALA A 163 25.30 -0.50 12.23
CA ALA A 163 24.59 0.43 13.11
C ALA A 163 25.07 0.34 14.57
N MET A 164 25.27 -0.88 15.08
CA MET A 164 25.81 -1.13 16.42
C MET A 164 27.23 -0.55 16.57
N ALA A 165 28.10 -0.79 15.58
CA ALA A 165 29.45 -0.26 15.57
C ALA A 165 29.48 1.27 15.54
N GLY A 166 28.59 1.89 14.74
CA GLY A 166 28.41 3.34 14.70
C GLY A 166 27.94 3.91 16.03
N VAL A 167 26.92 3.31 16.65
CA VAL A 167 26.42 3.70 17.97
C VAL A 167 27.49 3.55 19.04
N MET A 168 28.28 2.49 19.00
CA MET A 168 29.39 2.27 19.93
C MET A 168 30.47 3.36 19.78
N LYS A 169 30.86 3.68 18.52
CA LYS A 169 31.88 4.73 18.22
C LYS A 169 31.40 6.14 18.61
N SER A 170 30.10 6.40 18.62
CA SER A 170 29.56 7.69 19.09
C SER A 170 29.80 7.97 20.58
N GLY A 171 30.17 6.95 21.38
CA GLY A 171 30.32 7.03 22.83
C GLY A 171 28.99 7.14 23.60
N ARG A 172 27.85 7.20 22.92
CA ARG A 172 26.51 7.39 23.53
C ARG A 172 25.77 6.09 23.84
N HIS A 173 26.37 4.94 23.50
CA HIS A 173 25.76 3.62 23.72
C HIS A 173 25.49 3.28 25.19
N ALA A 174 26.27 3.83 26.13
CA ALA A 174 26.11 3.60 27.57
C ALA A 174 24.92 4.41 28.18
N GLN A 175 24.42 5.41 27.50
CA GLN A 175 23.35 6.30 27.97
C GLN A 175 21.97 5.69 27.73
N ALA A 176 21.00 5.96 28.64
CA ALA A 176 19.59 5.87 28.28
C ALA A 176 19.33 6.92 27.18
N TRP A 177 18.28 6.73 26.37
CA TRP A 177 17.99 7.72 25.32
C TRP A 177 17.83 9.12 25.94
N PRO A 178 18.67 10.07 25.62
CA PRO A 178 18.85 11.22 26.51
C PRO A 178 18.33 12.53 25.94
N ASP A 179 18.07 12.65 24.64
CA ASP A 179 17.73 13.95 24.07
C ASP A 179 16.26 13.99 23.64
N LYS A 180 15.49 14.89 24.28
CA LYS A 180 14.10 15.10 23.93
C LYS A 180 13.92 15.74 22.52
N ASN A 181 14.98 16.33 21.99
CA ASN A 181 14.99 17.06 20.74
C ASN A 181 15.53 16.23 19.57
N GLU A 182 16.10 15.04 19.82
CA GLU A 182 16.63 14.16 18.79
C GLU A 182 15.85 12.85 18.74
N LYS A 183 15.27 12.54 17.57
CA LYS A 183 14.53 11.29 17.38
C LYS A 183 15.48 10.11 17.32
N SER A 184 15.14 9.03 18.01
CA SER A 184 16.04 7.90 18.25
C SER A 184 16.50 7.16 16.99
N ASP A 185 15.66 7.01 16.00
CA ASP A 185 15.99 6.39 14.72
C ASP A 185 16.83 7.31 13.82
N HIS A 186 16.70 8.64 13.94
CA HIS A 186 17.57 9.62 13.29
C HIS A 186 18.99 9.51 13.83
N PHE A 187 19.15 9.47 15.16
CA PHE A 187 20.46 9.31 15.79
C PHE A 187 21.17 8.03 15.33
N VAL A 188 20.47 6.89 15.41
CA VAL A 188 21.07 5.61 14.98
C VAL A 188 21.39 5.65 13.49
N GLY A 189 20.51 6.25 12.67
CA GLY A 189 20.72 6.41 11.25
C GLY A 189 21.95 7.26 10.91
N CYS A 190 22.19 8.35 11.63
CA CYS A 190 23.43 9.14 11.50
C CYS A 190 24.68 8.33 11.87
N CYS A 191 24.66 7.64 13.01
CA CYS A 191 25.77 6.78 13.42
C CYS A 191 26.07 5.67 12.39
N TYR A 192 25.03 5.06 11.83
CA TYR A 192 25.14 4.08 10.74
C TYR A 192 25.78 4.68 9.49
N ALA A 193 25.29 5.85 9.04
CA ALA A 193 25.78 6.52 7.84
C ALA A 193 27.25 6.94 7.98
N GLU A 194 27.64 7.49 9.13
CA GLU A 194 29.03 7.86 9.45
C GLU A 194 29.95 6.65 9.44
N TYR A 195 29.52 5.53 10.05
CA TYR A 195 30.31 4.30 10.06
C TYR A 195 30.53 3.75 8.65
N VAL A 196 29.49 3.69 7.84
CA VAL A 196 29.56 3.21 6.45
C VAL A 196 30.43 4.14 5.59
N ALA A 197 30.30 5.46 5.74
CA ALA A 197 31.12 6.45 5.01
C ALA A 197 32.62 6.30 5.36
N ALA A 198 32.97 6.16 6.64
CA ALA A 198 34.34 5.94 7.08
C ALA A 198 34.95 4.64 6.50
N GLY A 199 34.18 3.55 6.44
CA GLY A 199 34.61 2.29 5.84
C GLY A 199 34.84 2.39 4.31
N ARG A 200 34.06 3.20 3.60
CA ARG A 200 34.26 3.46 2.16
C ARG A 200 35.52 4.27 1.87
N SER A 201 35.85 5.23 2.75
CA SER A 201 37.06 6.06 2.62
C SER A 201 38.34 5.25 2.78
N PHE A 202 38.34 4.19 3.60
CA PHE A 202 39.53 3.36 3.88
C PHE A 202 39.83 2.35 2.74
N ASN A 203 38.83 1.91 1.98
CA ASN A 203 38.96 0.89 0.95
C ASN A 203 39.14 1.46 -0.47
N GLY A 204 39.78 2.57 -0.67
CA GLY A 204 40.38 3.19 -1.88
C GLY A 204 39.95 2.81 -3.32
N ASN A 205 39.00 1.90 -3.52
CA ASN A 205 38.47 1.45 -4.80
C ASN A 205 36.98 1.82 -4.95
N GLY A 206 36.76 3.14 -5.03
CA GLY A 206 35.43 3.70 -5.38
C GLY A 206 35.16 3.54 -6.87
N HIS A 207 34.66 2.42 -7.31
CA HIS A 207 33.87 2.36 -8.54
C HIS A 207 32.42 2.69 -8.19
N SER A 208 32.15 4.00 -8.03
CA SER A 208 30.81 4.51 -8.18
C SER A 208 30.53 4.56 -9.69
N ASN A 209 29.90 3.53 -10.24
CA ASN A 209 29.25 3.66 -11.53
C ASN A 209 28.17 4.74 -11.37
N GLY A 210 28.26 5.79 -12.19
CA GLY A 210 27.55 7.05 -12.10
C GLY A 210 26.03 7.02 -12.32
N ASP A 211 25.38 5.89 -12.23
CA ASP A 211 23.94 5.73 -12.26
C ASP A 211 23.47 5.20 -10.90
N GLY A 212 23.01 6.10 -10.02
CA GLY A 212 22.67 5.91 -8.61
C GLY A 212 21.61 4.88 -8.27
N PHE A 213 21.67 3.70 -8.86
CA PHE A 213 20.92 2.51 -8.52
C PHE A 213 21.87 1.50 -7.88
N ALA A 214 21.78 1.33 -6.56
CA ALA A 214 22.18 0.04 -6.01
C ALA A 214 21.19 -1.00 -6.58
N ALA A 215 21.63 -1.76 -7.56
CA ALA A 215 20.89 -2.92 -8.01
C ALA A 215 20.68 -3.85 -6.79
N PRO A 216 19.60 -4.66 -6.72
CA PRO A 216 19.40 -5.65 -5.67
C PRO A 216 20.64 -6.53 -5.45
N GLY A 217 21.43 -6.77 -6.50
CA GLY A 217 22.73 -7.43 -6.46
C GLY A 217 23.77 -6.72 -5.56
N ASP A 218 23.78 -5.39 -5.51
CA ASP A 218 24.77 -4.66 -4.70
C ASP A 218 24.51 -4.82 -3.20
N SER A 219 23.23 -4.88 -2.78
CA SER A 219 22.87 -5.14 -1.38
C SER A 219 23.25 -6.55 -0.96
N LEU A 220 22.95 -7.54 -1.80
CA LEU A 220 23.28 -8.93 -1.53
C LEU A 220 24.78 -9.19 -1.59
N THR A 221 25.51 -8.59 -2.55
CA THR A 221 26.96 -8.68 -2.65
C THR A 221 27.62 -8.13 -1.39
N ARG A 222 27.14 -7.00 -0.85
CA ARG A 222 27.61 -6.46 0.43
C ARG A 222 27.29 -7.37 1.61
N GLU A 223 26.13 -8.01 1.60
CA GLU A 223 25.75 -8.94 2.67
C GLU A 223 26.60 -10.21 2.65
N LEU A 224 26.99 -10.69 1.48
CA LEU A 224 27.84 -11.87 1.31
C LEU A 224 29.33 -11.61 1.61
N ASP A 225 29.76 -10.35 1.56
CA ASP A 225 31.16 -9.96 1.79
C ASP A 225 31.51 -10.09 3.28
N VAL A 226 32.12 -11.21 3.63
CA VAL A 226 32.63 -11.46 4.99
C VAL A 226 33.86 -10.60 5.23
N ARG A 227 33.78 -9.71 6.19
CA ARG A 227 34.88 -8.81 6.59
C ARG A 227 35.30 -9.07 8.03
N ASP A 228 36.56 -8.86 8.25
CA ASP A 228 37.12 -8.90 9.61
C ASP A 228 37.11 -7.48 10.20
N ASP A 229 35.90 -6.94 10.40
CA ASP A 229 35.66 -5.61 10.95
C ASP A 229 34.73 -5.63 12.18
N ASP A 230 34.62 -4.48 12.85
CA ASP A 230 33.84 -4.33 14.08
C ASP A 230 32.36 -4.75 13.88
N ALA A 231 31.80 -4.55 12.70
CA ALA A 231 30.41 -4.86 12.41
C ALA A 231 30.14 -6.37 12.36
N ASP A 232 30.96 -7.11 11.62
CA ASP A 232 30.84 -8.58 11.55
C ASP A 232 31.24 -9.23 12.89
N GLU A 233 32.23 -8.69 13.62
CA GLU A 233 32.59 -9.16 14.95
C GLU A 233 31.43 -8.98 15.95
N LEU A 234 30.77 -7.82 15.95
CA LEU A 234 29.60 -7.58 16.81
C LEU A 234 28.46 -8.55 16.48
N LEU A 235 28.18 -8.83 15.19
CA LEU A 235 27.17 -9.82 14.82
C LEU A 235 27.51 -11.21 15.30
N ARG A 236 28.77 -11.67 15.13
CA ARG A 236 29.22 -12.99 15.64
C ARG A 236 29.03 -13.08 17.14
N ARG A 237 29.35 -12.00 17.88
CA ARG A 237 29.17 -11.94 19.34
C ARG A 237 27.69 -11.99 19.74
N VAL A 238 26.81 -11.28 19.01
CA VAL A 238 25.34 -11.38 19.23
C VAL A 238 24.86 -12.82 19.06
N LEU A 239 25.25 -13.47 17.97
CA LEU A 239 24.84 -14.84 17.66
C LEU A 239 25.43 -15.89 18.61
N SER A 240 26.65 -15.65 19.17
CA SER A 240 27.21 -16.50 20.19
C SER A 240 26.65 -16.28 21.60
N GLY A 241 25.74 -15.33 21.77
CA GLY A 241 25.09 -15.04 23.05
C GLY A 241 25.90 -14.12 23.97
N ASP A 242 26.91 -13.39 23.45
CA ASP A 242 27.70 -12.44 24.26
C ASP A 242 26.75 -11.37 24.84
N ARG A 243 26.78 -11.26 26.18
CA ARG A 243 25.85 -10.40 26.91
C ARG A 243 25.93 -8.93 26.52
N GLN A 244 27.17 -8.41 26.36
CA GLN A 244 27.37 -6.99 26.07
C GLN A 244 26.93 -6.67 24.63
N ALA A 245 27.22 -7.54 23.68
CA ALA A 245 26.78 -7.42 22.30
C ALA A 245 25.26 -7.51 22.18
N LEU A 246 24.60 -8.42 22.90
CA LEU A 246 23.17 -8.55 22.99
C LEU A 246 22.51 -7.29 23.58
N GLU A 247 23.03 -6.74 24.67
CA GLU A 247 22.53 -5.50 25.28
C GLU A 247 22.60 -4.33 24.28
N LEU A 248 23.72 -4.18 23.56
CA LEU A 248 23.88 -3.15 22.54
C LEU A 248 22.90 -3.36 21.38
N TRP A 249 22.75 -4.60 20.90
CA TRP A 249 21.85 -4.95 19.82
C TRP A 249 20.38 -4.66 20.17
N TYR A 250 19.89 -5.14 21.33
CA TYR A 250 18.54 -4.85 21.81
C TYR A 250 18.28 -3.35 21.92
N LYS A 251 19.23 -2.60 22.45
CA LYS A 251 19.14 -1.16 22.65
C LYS A 251 19.07 -0.42 21.32
N THR A 252 19.97 -0.73 20.38
CA THR A 252 20.01 -0.12 19.04
C THR A 252 18.71 -0.39 18.29
N ARG A 253 18.26 -1.64 18.26
CA ARG A 253 16.98 -2.05 17.66
C ARG A 253 15.81 -1.31 18.29
N ALA A 254 15.71 -1.28 19.62
CA ALA A 254 14.60 -0.63 20.33
C ALA A 254 14.53 0.87 20.02
N TRP A 255 15.66 1.55 19.90
CA TRP A 255 15.71 2.97 19.54
C TRP A 255 15.18 3.22 18.14
N VAL A 256 15.60 2.44 17.16
CA VAL A 256 15.13 2.60 15.79
C VAL A 256 13.64 2.31 15.69
N ILE A 257 13.17 1.22 16.27
CA ILE A 257 11.75 0.84 16.19
C ILE A 257 10.85 1.88 16.91
N ALA A 258 11.30 2.40 18.05
CA ALA A 258 10.54 3.47 18.74
C ALA A 258 10.44 4.74 17.89
N GLY A 259 11.49 5.11 17.17
CA GLY A 259 11.47 6.25 16.23
C GLY A 259 10.57 5.98 15.02
N GLN A 260 10.74 4.85 14.34
CA GLN A 260 9.92 4.47 13.19
C GLN A 260 8.41 4.39 13.55
N ARG A 261 8.07 3.87 14.73
CA ARG A 261 6.67 3.85 15.21
C ARG A 261 6.06 5.25 15.34
N LYS A 262 6.84 6.25 15.76
CA LYS A 262 6.36 7.66 15.79
C LYS A 262 6.07 8.18 14.39
N THR A 263 6.93 7.86 13.40
CA THR A 263 6.68 8.20 12.00
C THR A 263 5.39 7.54 11.49
N LEU A 264 5.20 6.25 11.77
CA LEU A 264 3.98 5.52 11.38
C LEU A 264 2.73 6.10 12.04
N GLN A 265 2.81 6.45 13.32
CA GLN A 265 1.71 7.10 14.06
C GLN A 265 1.33 8.45 13.42
N ARG A 266 2.31 9.27 13.01
CA ARG A 266 2.07 10.51 12.26
C ARG A 266 1.32 10.28 10.94
N LEU A 267 1.61 9.15 10.27
CA LEU A 267 0.93 8.74 9.05
C LEU A 267 -0.46 8.10 9.32
N GLY A 268 -0.84 7.88 10.57
CA GLY A 268 -2.08 7.15 10.92
C GLY A 268 -2.00 5.65 10.60
N ILE A 269 -0.79 5.05 10.57
CA ILE A 269 -0.58 3.63 10.24
C ILE A 269 -0.27 2.84 11.50
N ALA A 270 -1.02 1.76 11.72
CA ALA A 270 -0.78 0.79 12.78
C ALA A 270 -0.57 -0.62 12.20
N PHE A 271 0.17 -1.45 12.92
CA PHE A 271 0.40 -2.85 12.60
C PHE A 271 -0.09 -3.75 13.74
N ASP A 272 -0.76 -4.84 13.38
CA ASP A 272 -1.29 -5.81 14.33
C ASP A 272 -0.17 -6.72 14.85
N ARG A 273 0.76 -7.11 13.96
CA ARG A 273 1.94 -7.91 14.30
C ARG A 273 3.21 -7.36 13.67
N VAL A 274 4.25 -7.29 14.49
CA VAL A 274 5.60 -6.92 14.07
C VAL A 274 6.54 -8.06 14.43
N PHE A 275 7.14 -8.67 13.41
CA PHE A 275 8.13 -9.73 13.52
C PHE A 275 9.52 -9.18 13.24
N PHE A 276 10.53 -9.84 13.77
CA PHE A 276 11.93 -9.55 13.51
C PHE A 276 12.56 -10.75 12.79
N GLU A 277 13.45 -10.49 11.85
CA GLU A 277 14.19 -11.57 11.19
C GLU A 277 14.97 -12.44 12.18
N SER A 278 15.45 -11.83 13.28
CA SER A 278 16.11 -12.54 14.37
C SER A 278 15.24 -13.58 15.08
N ASP A 279 13.92 -13.43 15.06
CA ASP A 279 12.99 -14.38 15.67
C ASP A 279 13.00 -15.74 14.94
N PHE A 280 13.49 -15.79 13.68
CA PHE A 280 13.47 -16.95 12.78
C PHE A 280 14.86 -17.53 12.47
N LEU A 281 15.90 -17.17 13.24
CA LEU A 281 17.26 -17.67 12.98
C LEU A 281 17.39 -19.19 13.20
N THR A 282 16.67 -19.75 14.17
CA THR A 282 16.62 -21.20 14.40
C THR A 282 15.94 -21.91 13.22
N ASP A 283 14.79 -21.38 12.78
CA ASP A 283 14.08 -21.92 11.62
C ASP A 283 14.95 -21.83 10.34
N ALA A 284 15.69 -20.75 10.16
CA ALA A 284 16.62 -20.57 9.05
C ALA A 284 17.74 -21.64 9.06
N ALA A 285 18.31 -21.95 10.24
CA ALA A 285 19.32 -22.99 10.38
C ALA A 285 18.74 -24.40 10.10
N GLU A 286 17.53 -24.68 10.57
CA GLU A 286 16.84 -25.95 10.30
C GLU A 286 16.50 -26.11 8.81
N LEU A 287 16.00 -25.07 8.16
CA LEU A 287 15.71 -25.07 6.72
C LEU A 287 16.99 -25.25 5.89
N MET A 288 18.10 -24.60 6.27
CA MET A 288 19.40 -24.80 5.64
C MET A 288 19.84 -26.25 5.75
N ALA A 289 19.80 -26.82 6.95
CA ALA A 289 20.23 -28.20 7.20
C ALA A 289 19.35 -29.21 6.44
N SER A 290 18.04 -29.01 6.38
CA SER A 290 17.12 -29.82 5.61
C SER A 290 17.39 -29.70 4.10
N GLY A 291 17.45 -28.47 3.58
CA GLY A 291 17.67 -28.25 2.15
C GLY A 291 19.00 -28.81 1.62
N LEU A 292 20.06 -28.83 2.44
CA LEU A 292 21.34 -29.47 2.11
C LEU A 292 21.23 -30.99 2.12
N ARG A 293 20.53 -31.61 3.10
CA ARG A 293 20.32 -33.06 3.16
C ARG A 293 19.48 -33.57 1.98
N ASP A 294 18.46 -32.82 1.58
CA ASP A 294 17.52 -33.17 0.54
C ASP A 294 18.02 -32.84 -0.87
N GLY A 295 19.22 -32.21 -0.96
CA GLY A 295 19.85 -31.83 -2.22
C GLY A 295 19.23 -30.62 -2.93
N LEU A 296 18.29 -29.92 -2.28
CA LEU A 296 17.70 -28.67 -2.78
C LEU A 296 18.69 -27.51 -2.70
N LEU A 297 19.51 -27.48 -1.65
CA LEU A 297 20.56 -26.47 -1.47
C LEU A 297 21.92 -27.09 -1.70
N ARG A 298 22.88 -26.26 -2.10
CA ARG A 298 24.26 -26.66 -2.33
C ARG A 298 25.21 -25.71 -1.60
N ARG A 299 26.25 -26.28 -0.97
CA ARG A 299 27.35 -25.48 -0.42
C ARG A 299 28.46 -25.37 -1.46
N ARG A 300 28.90 -24.14 -1.73
CA ARG A 300 30.01 -23.83 -2.63
C ARG A 300 31.35 -24.03 -1.92
N GLU A 301 32.46 -23.97 -2.67
CA GLU A 301 33.81 -24.09 -2.13
C GLU A 301 34.18 -22.94 -1.17
N ASP A 302 33.62 -21.74 -1.41
CA ASP A 302 33.81 -20.59 -0.52
C ASP A 302 32.90 -20.60 0.74
N GLY A 303 32.18 -21.70 0.97
CA GLY A 303 31.31 -21.91 2.12
C GLY A 303 29.88 -21.37 1.92
N VAL A 304 29.62 -20.54 0.92
CA VAL A 304 28.28 -19.96 0.66
C VAL A 304 27.29 -21.07 0.33
N VAL A 305 26.11 -21.04 0.99
CA VAL A 305 25.00 -21.94 0.65
C VAL A 305 24.06 -21.26 -0.32
N ILE A 306 23.79 -21.92 -1.42
CA ILE A 306 22.96 -21.43 -2.51
C ILE A 306 21.80 -22.36 -2.80
N TYR A 307 20.72 -21.79 -3.35
CA TYR A 307 19.71 -22.51 -4.10
C TYR A 307 20.03 -22.39 -5.59
N PRO A 308 20.33 -23.50 -6.30
CA PRO A 308 20.53 -23.48 -7.75
C PRO A 308 19.22 -23.13 -8.43
N THR A 309 19.22 -22.20 -9.38
CA THR A 309 18.04 -21.78 -10.11
C THR A 309 18.20 -22.04 -11.60
N GLU A 310 17.10 -22.17 -12.34
CA GLU A 310 17.08 -22.23 -13.81
C GLU A 310 16.69 -20.87 -14.42
N ARG A 311 16.95 -19.79 -13.70
CA ARG A 311 16.53 -18.45 -14.11
C ARG A 311 17.59 -17.78 -14.99
N GLU A 312 17.13 -17.00 -15.97
CA GLU A 312 18.03 -16.23 -16.87
C GLU A 312 18.71 -15.04 -16.16
N ASP A 313 18.10 -14.50 -15.08
CA ASP A 313 18.62 -13.34 -14.37
C ASP A 313 19.71 -13.69 -13.33
N PHE A 314 19.72 -14.92 -12.81
CA PHE A 314 20.81 -15.46 -11.99
C PHE A 314 20.71 -16.99 -11.83
N ASP A 315 21.85 -17.66 -11.90
CA ASP A 315 21.94 -19.12 -11.82
C ASP A 315 21.92 -19.65 -10.39
N GLU A 316 22.29 -18.81 -9.42
CA GLU A 316 22.44 -19.17 -8.01
C GLU A 316 21.78 -18.12 -7.10
N PHE A 317 20.97 -18.58 -6.16
CA PHE A 317 20.33 -17.72 -5.16
C PHE A 317 21.01 -17.91 -3.81
N PRO A 318 21.84 -16.96 -3.35
CA PRO A 318 22.59 -17.09 -2.12
C PRO A 318 21.67 -16.96 -0.89
N LEU A 319 21.73 -17.94 0.00
CA LEU A 319 20.91 -18.03 1.20
C LEU A 319 21.71 -17.90 2.49
N VAL A 320 22.95 -18.39 2.51
CA VAL A 320 23.82 -18.35 3.70
C VAL A 320 25.22 -17.93 3.28
N ARG A 321 25.84 -17.06 4.05
CA ARG A 321 27.21 -16.56 3.84
C ARG A 321 28.24 -17.66 4.07
N GLY A 322 29.49 -17.43 3.64
CA GLY A 322 30.60 -18.35 3.86
C GLY A 322 30.97 -18.55 5.33
N ASP A 323 30.57 -17.68 6.24
CA ASP A 323 30.72 -17.76 7.68
C ASP A 323 29.46 -18.28 8.41
N ASP A 324 28.60 -19.00 7.69
CA ASP A 324 27.35 -19.61 8.16
C ASP A 324 26.27 -18.63 8.65
N LEU A 325 26.41 -17.31 8.37
CA LEU A 325 25.36 -16.35 8.67
C LEU A 325 24.26 -16.37 7.58
N PRO A 326 22.97 -16.49 7.96
CA PRO A 326 21.88 -16.46 6.99
C PRO A 326 21.75 -15.07 6.36
N THR A 327 21.60 -15.01 5.03
CA THR A 327 21.28 -13.76 4.33
C THR A 327 19.85 -13.32 4.63
N GLN A 328 19.50 -12.07 4.26
CA GLN A 328 18.14 -11.57 4.34
C GLN A 328 17.14 -12.51 3.65
N HIS A 329 17.54 -13.14 2.53
CA HIS A 329 16.67 -14.05 1.80
C HIS A 329 16.36 -15.33 2.59
N MET A 330 17.35 -15.86 3.29
CA MET A 330 17.16 -17.04 4.16
C MET A 330 16.29 -16.70 5.38
N ARG A 331 16.53 -15.55 6.01
CA ARG A 331 15.74 -15.09 7.16
C ARG A 331 14.28 -14.81 6.76
N ALA A 332 14.06 -14.16 5.59
CA ALA A 332 12.72 -13.96 5.05
C ALA A 332 12.04 -15.27 4.63
N LEU A 333 12.79 -16.24 4.07
CA LEU A 333 12.25 -17.59 3.78
C LEU A 333 11.78 -18.27 5.07
N ALA A 334 12.59 -18.24 6.13
CA ALA A 334 12.27 -18.82 7.42
C ALA A 334 10.99 -18.19 8.02
N TYR A 335 10.86 -16.86 7.97
CA TYR A 335 9.64 -16.18 8.35
C TYR A 335 8.42 -16.69 7.58
N TRP A 336 8.46 -16.74 6.25
CA TRP A 336 7.31 -17.18 5.45
C TRP A 336 6.95 -18.66 5.67
N MET A 337 7.92 -19.49 6.10
CA MET A 337 7.69 -20.91 6.38
C MET A 337 7.19 -21.17 7.82
N ALA A 338 7.56 -20.32 8.79
CA ALA A 338 7.34 -20.57 10.21
C ALA A 338 6.50 -19.52 10.94
N ALA A 339 6.20 -18.36 10.31
CA ALA A 339 5.44 -17.29 10.98
C ALA A 339 4.05 -17.76 11.42
N PRO A 340 3.69 -17.53 12.69
CA PRO A 340 2.41 -18.02 13.24
C PRO A 340 1.21 -17.26 12.67
N GLY A 341 0.07 -17.96 12.54
CA GLY A 341 -1.24 -17.38 12.22
C GLY A 341 -1.44 -17.05 10.74
N LEU A 342 -0.70 -17.68 9.82
CA LEU A 342 -0.93 -17.58 8.37
C LEU A 342 -1.91 -18.63 7.85
N GLU A 343 -2.27 -19.61 8.67
CA GLU A 343 -3.19 -20.70 8.28
C GLU A 343 -4.56 -20.14 7.91
N GLY A 344 -5.02 -20.47 6.71
CA GLY A 344 -6.32 -20.04 6.20
C GLY A 344 -6.39 -18.54 5.83
N MET A 345 -5.26 -17.85 5.79
CA MET A 345 -5.16 -16.48 5.28
C MET A 345 -4.60 -16.44 3.86
N THR A 346 -5.04 -15.46 3.07
CA THR A 346 -4.33 -15.04 1.87
C THR A 346 -3.28 -14.02 2.27
N SER A 347 -2.01 -14.34 2.04
CA SER A 347 -0.89 -13.46 2.39
C SER A 347 -0.52 -12.56 1.22
N VAL A 348 -0.47 -11.25 1.46
CA VAL A 348 -0.09 -10.24 0.47
C VAL A 348 1.16 -9.52 0.94
N GLN A 349 2.22 -9.53 0.11
CA GLN A 349 3.43 -8.73 0.34
C GLN A 349 3.46 -7.56 -0.63
N VAL A 350 3.70 -6.35 -0.11
CA VAL A 350 3.92 -5.15 -0.93
C VAL A 350 5.39 -4.78 -0.88
N CYS A 351 6.06 -4.70 -2.02
CA CYS A 351 7.49 -4.37 -2.09
C CYS A 351 7.86 -3.68 -3.40
N GLY A 352 9.07 -3.12 -3.46
CA GLY A 352 9.60 -2.48 -4.65
C GLY A 352 9.89 -3.48 -5.78
N SER A 353 9.79 -3.01 -7.02
CA SER A 353 10.03 -3.83 -8.22
C SER A 353 11.46 -4.37 -8.33
N GLU A 354 12.40 -3.78 -7.62
CA GLU A 354 13.78 -4.28 -7.52
C GLU A 354 13.88 -5.64 -6.84
N TRP A 355 12.84 -6.03 -6.09
CA TRP A 355 12.80 -7.32 -5.39
C TRP A 355 12.11 -8.44 -6.18
N VAL A 356 11.57 -8.18 -7.38
CA VAL A 356 10.79 -9.15 -8.17
C VAL A 356 11.52 -10.49 -8.33
N SER A 357 12.76 -10.47 -8.81
CA SER A 357 13.55 -11.69 -9.04
C SER A 357 13.78 -12.48 -7.76
N HIS A 358 14.14 -11.78 -6.68
CA HIS A 358 14.42 -12.40 -5.38
C HIS A 358 13.17 -13.00 -4.72
N VAL A 359 12.04 -12.27 -4.75
CA VAL A 359 10.77 -12.76 -4.19
C VAL A 359 10.26 -13.95 -5.01
N THR A 360 10.34 -13.88 -6.33
CA THR A 360 9.95 -15.00 -7.21
C THR A 360 10.77 -16.25 -6.91
N CYS A 361 12.09 -16.13 -6.78
CA CYS A 361 12.98 -17.23 -6.46
C CYS A 361 12.67 -17.82 -5.07
N ARG A 362 12.48 -16.96 -4.06
CA ARG A 362 12.07 -17.39 -2.72
C ARG A 362 10.74 -18.16 -2.73
N ARG A 363 9.72 -17.67 -3.48
CA ARG A 363 8.42 -18.36 -3.62
C ARG A 363 8.58 -19.74 -4.29
N GLN A 364 9.44 -19.84 -5.30
CA GLN A 364 9.74 -21.10 -5.95
C GLN A 364 10.36 -22.12 -4.98
N LEU A 365 11.37 -21.69 -4.21
CA LEU A 365 12.00 -22.52 -3.19
C LEU A 365 11.00 -22.93 -2.09
N MET A 366 10.15 -22.01 -1.62
CA MET A 366 9.08 -22.32 -0.67
C MET A 366 8.17 -23.43 -1.20
N GLY A 367 7.74 -23.34 -2.46
CA GLY A 367 6.89 -24.36 -3.09
C GLY A 367 7.53 -25.75 -3.07
N GLN A 368 8.83 -25.84 -3.33
CA GLN A 368 9.56 -27.10 -3.29
C GLN A 368 9.66 -27.66 -1.86
N LEU A 369 10.07 -26.83 -0.89
CA LEU A 369 10.19 -27.22 0.51
C LEU A 369 8.87 -27.68 1.13
N MET A 370 7.74 -27.08 0.71
CA MET A 370 6.41 -27.45 1.21
C MET A 370 5.86 -28.72 0.55
N SER A 371 6.16 -28.96 -0.73
CA SER A 371 5.73 -30.16 -1.44
C SER A 371 6.28 -31.44 -0.79
N ASP A 372 7.53 -31.39 -0.33
CA ASP A 372 8.19 -32.52 0.29
C ASP A 372 7.76 -32.73 1.77
N GLY A 373 7.25 -31.70 2.43
CA GLY A 373 6.84 -31.74 3.84
C GLY A 373 5.35 -31.98 4.11
N GLY A 374 4.51 -32.14 3.06
CA GLY A 374 3.06 -32.36 3.21
C GLY A 374 2.29 -31.17 3.81
N ARG A 375 2.90 -30.00 3.97
CA ARG A 375 2.24 -28.77 4.42
C ARG A 375 1.68 -28.03 3.22
N GLY A 376 0.38 -27.76 3.20
CA GLY A 376 -0.25 -26.94 2.16
C GLY A 376 0.29 -25.51 2.20
N MET A 377 0.68 -24.98 1.03
CA MET A 377 1.06 -23.57 0.91
C MET A 377 -0.18 -22.68 1.12
N HIS A 378 -0.13 -21.73 2.04
CA HIS A 378 -1.17 -20.71 2.12
C HIS A 378 -1.11 -19.83 0.87
N PRO A 379 -2.26 -19.36 0.34
CA PRO A 379 -2.29 -18.49 -0.83
C PRO A 379 -1.42 -17.24 -0.61
N THR A 380 -0.55 -16.94 -1.57
CA THR A 380 0.33 -15.77 -1.52
C THR A 380 0.19 -14.93 -2.77
N SER A 381 0.21 -13.60 -2.60
CA SER A 381 0.23 -12.62 -3.69
C SER A 381 1.29 -11.56 -3.39
N ASP A 382 1.99 -11.12 -4.43
CA ASP A 382 3.03 -10.10 -4.30
C ASP A 382 2.66 -8.88 -5.15
N ILE A 383 2.68 -7.69 -4.53
CA ILE A 383 2.45 -6.41 -5.20
C ILE A 383 3.79 -5.72 -5.35
N PHE A 384 4.25 -5.61 -6.60
CA PHE A 384 5.50 -4.94 -6.91
C PHE A 384 5.25 -3.53 -7.43
N HIS A 385 5.77 -2.53 -6.74
CA HIS A 385 5.64 -1.14 -7.17
C HIS A 385 6.96 -0.58 -7.69
N GLY A 386 6.86 0.35 -8.65
CA GLY A 386 8.03 1.06 -9.18
C GLY A 386 8.70 1.92 -8.10
N MET A 387 9.98 2.19 -8.27
CA MET A 387 10.79 2.97 -7.34
C MET A 387 10.35 4.43 -7.24
N VAL A 388 10.62 5.05 -6.10
CA VAL A 388 10.52 6.49 -5.92
C VAL A 388 11.88 7.12 -6.23
N SER A 389 11.88 8.14 -7.08
CA SER A 389 13.09 8.89 -7.44
C SER A 389 12.90 10.37 -7.16
N ARG A 390 13.99 11.12 -7.02
CA ARG A 390 14.02 12.58 -6.97
C ARG A 390 14.99 13.06 -8.04
N GLN A 391 14.56 13.96 -8.92
CA GLN A 391 15.37 14.43 -10.04
C GLN A 391 15.97 13.27 -10.87
N LYS A 392 15.16 12.23 -11.13
CA LYS A 392 15.54 11.00 -11.86
C LYS A 392 16.57 10.11 -11.15
N ARG A 393 17.03 10.44 -9.93
CA ARG A 393 17.86 9.57 -9.09
C ARG A 393 16.99 8.80 -8.12
N ALA A 394 17.25 7.51 -7.92
CA ALA A 394 16.55 6.73 -6.91
C ALA A 394 16.83 7.29 -5.51
N ILE A 395 15.81 7.37 -4.67
CA ILE A 395 16.00 7.67 -3.26
C ILE A 395 16.42 6.38 -2.59
N THR A 396 17.71 6.22 -2.34
CA THR A 396 18.27 5.06 -1.68
C THR A 396 18.62 5.38 -0.24
N SER A 397 18.58 4.35 0.58
CA SER A 397 18.79 4.42 2.02
C SER A 397 20.25 4.71 2.44
N SER A 398 21.20 4.68 1.51
CA SER A 398 22.64 4.83 1.77
C SER A 398 23.21 6.18 1.30
N GLU A 399 22.38 7.08 0.76
CA GLU A 399 22.81 8.41 0.30
C GLU A 399 22.66 9.45 1.41
N GLU A 400 23.69 10.29 1.61
CA GLU A 400 23.55 11.55 2.32
C GLU A 400 22.49 12.40 1.62
N GLY A 401 21.40 12.76 2.33
CA GLY A 401 20.32 13.59 1.83
C GLY A 401 19.08 12.85 1.31
N ALA A 402 18.89 11.58 1.67
CA ALA A 402 17.60 10.91 1.49
C ALA A 402 16.53 11.66 2.32
N LEU A 403 15.50 12.20 1.66
CA LEU A 403 14.40 12.90 2.33
C LEU A 403 13.67 11.94 3.28
N LEU A 404 13.70 12.24 4.57
CA LEU A 404 13.00 11.48 5.59
C LEU A 404 11.49 11.76 5.56
N ILE A 405 10.69 10.77 5.93
CA ILE A 405 9.22 10.95 6.03
C ILE A 405 8.88 12.01 7.09
N ASP A 406 9.62 12.05 8.19
CA ASP A 406 9.42 13.05 9.24
C ASP A 406 9.67 14.47 8.71
N GLU A 407 10.78 14.70 8.02
CA GLU A 407 11.10 16.00 7.42
C GLU A 407 10.03 16.44 6.42
N LEU A 408 9.54 15.51 5.60
CA LEU A 408 8.46 15.77 4.65
C LEU A 408 7.16 16.16 5.36
N THR A 409 6.75 15.37 6.36
CA THR A 409 5.48 15.62 7.07
C THR A 409 5.55 16.87 7.94
N GLU A 410 6.68 17.18 8.56
CA GLU A 410 6.91 18.42 9.30
C GLU A 410 6.88 19.65 8.37
N TRP A 411 7.52 19.56 7.21
CA TRP A 411 7.45 20.62 6.21
C TRP A 411 5.99 20.83 5.72
N LEU A 412 5.27 19.74 5.38
CA LEU A 412 3.85 19.84 4.97
C LEU A 412 3.01 20.48 6.08
N GLN A 413 3.16 20.02 7.31
CA GLN A 413 2.44 20.58 8.46
C GLN A 413 2.66 22.09 8.57
N ALA A 414 3.92 22.53 8.54
CA ALA A 414 4.26 23.96 8.63
C ALA A 414 3.64 24.78 7.48
N GLN A 415 3.63 24.25 6.25
CA GLN A 415 2.99 24.94 5.11
C GLN A 415 1.45 25.03 5.29
N ILE A 416 0.82 23.95 5.77
CA ILE A 416 -0.64 23.92 6.01
C ILE A 416 -1.03 24.93 7.10
N GLU A 417 -0.27 25.02 8.18
CA GLU A 417 -0.51 25.94 9.29
C GLU A 417 -0.25 27.41 8.91
N ALA A 418 0.70 27.65 8.03
CA ALA A 418 1.08 29.02 7.63
C ALA A 418 0.09 29.68 6.65
N ASP A 419 -0.73 28.91 5.93
CA ASP A 419 -1.68 29.44 4.95
C ASP A 419 -3.06 29.68 5.60
N PRO A 420 -3.51 30.96 5.75
CA PRO A 420 -4.81 31.29 6.31
C PRO A 420 -5.99 30.70 5.54
N HIS A 421 -5.83 30.36 4.25
CA HIS A 421 -6.90 29.75 3.45
C HIS A 421 -7.22 28.32 3.90
N ASN A 422 -6.37 27.71 4.72
CA ASN A 422 -6.56 26.36 5.24
C ASN A 422 -7.39 26.31 6.55
N GLU A 423 -7.90 27.44 7.07
CA GLU A 423 -8.68 27.49 8.32
C GLU A 423 -9.89 26.54 8.27
N LEU A 424 -10.65 26.55 7.17
CA LEU A 424 -11.79 25.65 6.99
C LEU A 424 -11.33 24.18 6.94
N LEU A 425 -10.24 23.89 6.25
CA LEU A 425 -9.66 22.57 6.15
C LEU A 425 -9.24 22.03 7.52
N LEU A 426 -8.56 22.83 8.32
CA LEU A 426 -8.15 22.50 9.69
C LEU A 426 -9.35 22.27 10.61
N SER A 427 -10.39 23.11 10.50
CA SER A 427 -11.60 22.98 11.33
C SER A 427 -12.38 21.69 11.04
N ARG A 428 -12.35 21.20 9.80
CA ARG A 428 -13.11 20.03 9.33
C ARG A 428 -12.34 18.71 9.46
N LEU A 429 -11.06 18.71 9.16
CA LEU A 429 -10.24 17.49 9.07
C LEU A 429 -9.31 17.28 10.27
N GLY A 430 -9.21 18.26 11.18
CA GLY A 430 -8.41 18.18 12.39
C GLY A 430 -7.01 18.80 12.24
N SER A 431 -6.00 18.23 12.89
CA SER A 431 -4.66 18.84 12.95
C SER A 431 -3.94 18.85 11.59
N ALA A 432 -3.09 19.86 11.40
CA ALA A 432 -2.22 19.94 10.21
C ALA A 432 -1.28 18.73 10.10
N GLU A 433 -0.82 18.17 11.22
CA GLU A 433 -0.02 16.93 11.26
C GLU A 433 -0.77 15.76 10.62
N ARG A 434 -2.03 15.54 10.98
CA ARG A 434 -2.88 14.49 10.42
C ARG A 434 -3.10 14.69 8.93
N ILE A 435 -3.42 15.92 8.51
CA ILE A 435 -3.64 16.27 7.11
C ILE A 435 -2.35 16.04 6.30
N ALA A 436 -1.19 16.42 6.83
CA ALA A 436 0.10 16.20 6.19
C ALA A 436 0.37 14.71 5.92
N GLY A 437 0.08 13.83 6.91
CA GLY A 437 0.18 12.37 6.74
C GLY A 437 -0.76 11.84 5.65
N GLN A 438 -2.03 12.26 5.66
CA GLN A 438 -3.01 11.86 4.65
C GLN A 438 -2.63 12.32 3.24
N VAL A 439 -2.12 13.54 3.09
CA VAL A 439 -1.65 14.10 1.81
C VAL A 439 -0.45 13.31 1.29
N ALA A 440 0.51 13.01 2.17
CA ALA A 440 1.71 12.24 1.80
C ALA A 440 1.35 10.83 1.30
N LEU A 441 0.48 10.11 2.00
CA LEU A 441 -0.01 8.79 1.59
C LEU A 441 -0.88 8.88 0.33
N GLY A 442 -1.85 9.80 0.31
CA GLY A 442 -2.80 9.98 -0.80
C GLY A 442 -2.14 10.36 -2.13
N PHE A 443 -0.90 10.83 -2.09
CA PHE A 443 -0.13 11.11 -3.30
C PHE A 443 0.19 9.84 -4.10
N PHE A 444 0.46 8.71 -3.45
CA PHE A 444 0.95 7.51 -4.13
C PHE A 444 -0.15 6.53 -4.57
N VAL A 445 -1.24 6.41 -3.80
CA VAL A 445 -2.24 5.33 -4.00
C VAL A 445 -2.95 5.39 -5.36
N PRO A 446 -3.37 6.55 -5.91
CA PRO A 446 -4.04 6.59 -7.21
C PRO A 446 -3.10 6.37 -8.41
N ARG A 447 -1.79 6.43 -8.18
CA ARG A 447 -0.80 6.27 -9.25
C ARG A 447 -0.67 4.80 -9.66
N PRO A 448 -0.47 4.52 -10.96
CA PRO A 448 -0.22 3.16 -11.40
C PRO A 448 0.94 2.53 -10.61
N VAL A 449 0.78 1.26 -10.21
CA VAL A 449 1.72 0.58 -9.32
C VAL A 449 3.10 0.41 -9.97
N THR A 450 3.16 0.01 -11.23
CA THR A 450 4.42 -0.36 -11.92
C THR A 450 5.35 0.80 -12.29
N PRO A 451 4.92 1.99 -12.75
CA PRO A 451 5.87 3.03 -13.15
C PRO A 451 6.66 3.59 -11.97
N ARG A 452 7.92 3.98 -12.25
CA ARG A 452 8.70 4.84 -11.34
C ARG A 452 7.96 6.15 -11.10
N VAL A 453 8.03 6.67 -9.89
CA VAL A 453 7.47 7.97 -9.53
C VAL A 453 8.62 8.94 -9.24
N ASP A 454 8.74 10.00 -10.04
CA ASP A 454 9.63 11.12 -9.74
C ASP A 454 8.93 12.04 -8.73
N PHE A 455 9.45 12.05 -7.50
CA PHE A 455 8.81 12.66 -6.35
C PHE A 455 9.32 14.07 -6.12
N HIS A 456 8.39 15.01 -6.07
CA HIS A 456 8.61 16.43 -5.87
C HIS A 456 7.77 16.91 -4.68
N PRO A 457 8.37 17.16 -3.49
CA PRO A 457 7.63 17.57 -2.30
C PRO A 457 6.72 18.79 -2.51
N GLU A 458 7.19 19.77 -3.28
CA GLU A 458 6.46 21.00 -3.59
C GLU A 458 5.13 20.77 -4.33
N LYS A 459 4.97 19.64 -5.00
CA LYS A 459 3.74 19.26 -5.71
C LYS A 459 2.67 18.70 -4.77
N LEU A 460 3.01 18.36 -3.53
CA LEU A 460 2.07 17.78 -2.58
C LEU A 460 0.97 18.75 -2.15
N LEU A 461 1.20 20.06 -2.22
CA LEU A 461 0.23 21.11 -1.90
C LEU A 461 -0.39 21.76 -3.15
N ASP A 462 -0.15 21.21 -4.32
CA ASP A 462 -0.84 21.62 -5.55
C ASP A 462 -2.05 20.72 -5.79
N VAL A 463 -3.26 21.30 -5.75
CA VAL A 463 -4.54 20.58 -5.96
C VAL A 463 -4.58 19.83 -7.30
N ARG A 464 -3.85 20.29 -8.31
CA ARG A 464 -3.82 19.66 -9.65
C ARG A 464 -2.85 18.47 -9.73
N GLU A 465 -1.83 18.48 -8.88
CA GLU A 465 -0.74 17.48 -8.91
C GLU A 465 -0.86 16.44 -7.79
N SER A 466 -1.51 16.81 -6.68
CA SER A 466 -1.61 16.00 -5.47
C SER A 466 -3.01 15.47 -5.23
N PRO A 467 -3.28 14.20 -5.52
CA PRO A 467 -4.57 13.55 -5.24
C PRO A 467 -4.97 13.61 -3.75
N GLY A 468 -4.01 13.49 -2.84
CA GLY A 468 -4.25 13.59 -1.40
C GLY A 468 -4.72 14.99 -0.98
N TRP A 469 -4.11 16.02 -1.54
CA TRP A 469 -4.46 17.42 -1.28
C TRP A 469 -5.83 17.78 -1.90
N GLU A 470 -6.09 17.31 -3.13
CA GLU A 470 -7.38 17.44 -3.80
C GLU A 470 -8.51 16.81 -2.99
N LEU A 471 -8.31 15.60 -2.47
CA LEU A 471 -9.28 14.92 -1.62
C LEU A 471 -9.53 15.67 -0.30
N ALA A 472 -8.48 16.19 0.34
CA ALA A 472 -8.59 16.97 1.57
C ALA A 472 -9.45 18.23 1.36
N HIS A 473 -9.19 18.99 0.30
CA HIS A 473 -9.99 20.17 -0.04
C HIS A 473 -11.45 19.83 -0.35
N ALA A 474 -11.71 18.75 -1.09
CA ALA A 474 -13.08 18.32 -1.41
C ALA A 474 -13.87 17.94 -0.14
N ARG A 475 -13.22 17.30 0.83
CA ARG A 475 -13.84 16.92 2.11
C ARG A 475 -14.08 18.09 3.06
N ALA A 476 -13.31 19.16 2.91
CA ALA A 476 -13.44 20.35 3.75
C ALA A 476 -14.40 21.41 3.16
N ARG A 477 -14.79 21.30 1.89
CA ARG A 477 -15.56 22.32 1.18
C ARG A 477 -16.99 22.44 1.73
N ASP A 478 -17.52 23.68 1.82
CA ASP A 478 -18.92 23.96 2.10
C ASP A 478 -19.79 23.91 0.84
N GLY A 479 -21.08 23.53 1.00
CA GLY A 479 -22.12 23.66 -0.01
C GLY A 479 -22.85 25.00 0.10
N ARG A 480 -23.55 25.35 -0.97
CA ARG A 480 -24.52 26.47 -0.95
C ARG A 480 -25.82 26.01 -0.34
N ALA A 481 -26.55 26.94 0.36
CA ALA A 481 -27.90 26.67 0.81
C ALA A 481 -28.79 26.23 -0.37
N ASP A 482 -29.63 25.22 -0.12
CA ASP A 482 -30.56 24.71 -1.12
C ASP A 482 -31.59 25.78 -1.47
N THR A 483 -31.78 26.05 -2.77
CA THR A 483 -32.80 26.97 -3.25
C THR A 483 -34.14 26.29 -3.51
N ASP A 484 -34.14 24.95 -3.71
CA ASP A 484 -35.34 24.14 -3.96
C ASP A 484 -35.20 22.75 -3.33
N ALA A 485 -35.60 22.61 -2.06
CA ALA A 485 -35.55 21.33 -1.34
C ALA A 485 -36.61 20.31 -1.81
N ASN A 486 -37.57 20.71 -2.63
CA ASN A 486 -38.76 19.89 -2.92
C ASN A 486 -38.62 18.89 -4.08
N ASP A 487 -37.55 18.93 -4.87
CA ASP A 487 -37.39 18.04 -6.04
C ASP A 487 -35.91 17.62 -6.28
N LEU A 488 -35.21 17.30 -5.20
CA LEU A 488 -33.78 16.91 -5.23
C LEU A 488 -33.53 15.71 -6.14
N ALA A 489 -34.45 14.73 -6.14
CA ALA A 489 -34.30 13.52 -6.96
C ALA A 489 -34.26 13.80 -8.47
N ARG A 490 -34.70 14.97 -8.91
CA ARG A 490 -34.61 15.41 -10.30
C ARG A 490 -33.41 16.26 -10.62
N HIS A 491 -32.70 16.77 -9.60
CA HIS A 491 -31.56 17.64 -9.81
C HIS A 491 -30.37 16.82 -10.34
N PRO A 492 -29.75 17.18 -11.48
CA PRO A 492 -28.73 16.39 -12.15
C PRO A 492 -27.50 16.09 -11.25
N ASP A 493 -27.04 17.09 -10.49
CA ASP A 493 -25.89 16.93 -9.59
C ASP A 493 -26.19 15.97 -8.44
N TYR A 494 -27.41 16.01 -7.88
CA TYR A 494 -27.83 15.11 -6.81
C TYR A 494 -27.92 13.67 -7.32
N ARG A 495 -28.56 13.45 -8.45
CA ARG A 495 -28.64 12.15 -9.12
C ARG A 495 -27.25 11.59 -9.39
N PHE A 496 -26.39 12.42 -9.97
CA PHE A 496 -25.01 12.03 -10.24
C PHE A 496 -24.30 11.59 -8.96
N ALA A 497 -24.37 12.38 -7.87
CA ALA A 497 -23.76 12.05 -6.60
C ALA A 497 -24.31 10.74 -6.02
N VAL A 498 -25.63 10.52 -6.07
CA VAL A 498 -26.25 9.28 -5.58
C VAL A 498 -25.76 8.05 -6.36
N VAL A 499 -25.69 8.14 -7.69
CA VAL A 499 -25.19 7.03 -8.53
C VAL A 499 -23.72 6.72 -8.27
N GLN A 500 -22.93 7.70 -7.80
CA GLN A 500 -21.53 7.45 -7.41
C GLN A 500 -21.40 6.45 -6.24
N SER A 501 -22.42 6.29 -5.37
CA SER A 501 -22.38 5.27 -4.31
C SER A 501 -22.24 3.85 -4.87
N GLU A 502 -22.92 3.58 -5.97
CA GLU A 502 -22.87 2.30 -6.66
C GLU A 502 -21.49 2.06 -7.31
N LEU A 503 -20.89 3.13 -7.86
CA LEU A 503 -19.52 3.06 -8.40
C LEU A 503 -18.47 2.85 -7.30
N HIS A 504 -18.65 3.42 -6.11
CA HIS A 504 -17.76 3.18 -4.98
C HIS A 504 -17.71 1.69 -4.66
N ARG A 505 -18.87 1.05 -4.49
CA ARG A 505 -18.97 -0.39 -4.22
C ARG A 505 -18.28 -1.23 -5.30
N ARG A 506 -18.51 -0.89 -6.57
CA ARG A 506 -17.85 -1.56 -7.70
C ARG A 506 -16.34 -1.46 -7.64
N HIS A 507 -15.80 -0.25 -7.41
CA HIS A 507 -14.35 -0.04 -7.35
C HIS A 507 -13.73 -0.70 -6.11
N LEU A 508 -14.45 -0.74 -4.99
CA LEU A 508 -14.04 -1.50 -3.80
C LEU A 508 -13.96 -3.00 -4.11
N ARG A 509 -14.97 -3.57 -4.77
CA ARG A 509 -14.93 -4.96 -5.22
C ARG A 509 -13.74 -5.25 -6.13
N ILE A 510 -13.47 -4.39 -7.11
CA ILE A 510 -12.31 -4.52 -7.99
C ILE A 510 -11.00 -4.47 -7.20
N ALA A 511 -10.91 -3.60 -6.19
CA ALA A 511 -9.72 -3.51 -5.32
C ALA A 511 -9.49 -4.82 -4.55
N VAL A 512 -10.56 -5.45 -4.05
CA VAL A 512 -10.51 -6.77 -3.37
C VAL A 512 -10.11 -7.88 -4.34
N GLU A 513 -10.80 -8.01 -5.47
CA GLU A 513 -10.59 -9.10 -6.43
C GLU A 513 -9.20 -9.06 -7.07
N ARG A 514 -8.65 -7.87 -7.27
CA ARG A 514 -7.33 -7.68 -7.89
C ARG A 514 -6.21 -7.45 -6.90
N LEU A 515 -6.52 -7.33 -5.62
CA LEU A 515 -5.58 -6.90 -4.58
C LEU A 515 -4.85 -5.59 -4.97
N ASP A 516 -5.58 -4.65 -5.58
CA ASP A 516 -5.04 -3.36 -6.06
C ASP A 516 -5.97 -2.21 -5.62
N PRO A 517 -5.55 -1.35 -4.67
CA PRO A 517 -6.37 -0.20 -4.22
C PRO A 517 -6.42 0.94 -5.26
N GLY A 518 -5.58 0.92 -6.29
CA GLY A 518 -5.47 2.00 -7.28
C GLY A 518 -6.78 2.34 -8.00
N PRO A 519 -7.59 1.38 -8.47
CA PRO A 519 -8.89 1.66 -9.08
C PRO A 519 -9.85 2.43 -8.16
N LEU A 520 -9.93 2.03 -6.88
CA LEU A 520 -10.74 2.73 -5.88
C LEU A 520 -10.21 4.16 -5.66
N ALA A 521 -8.91 4.32 -5.51
CA ALA A 521 -8.30 5.61 -5.28
C ALA A 521 -8.52 6.57 -6.46
N ARG A 522 -8.33 6.11 -7.70
CA ARG A 522 -8.59 6.93 -8.90
C ARG A 522 -10.04 7.36 -9.00
N TYR A 523 -10.97 6.46 -8.66
CA TYR A 523 -12.38 6.79 -8.59
C TYR A 523 -12.66 7.89 -7.55
N VAL A 524 -12.18 7.73 -6.31
CA VAL A 524 -12.40 8.68 -5.21
C VAL A 524 -11.84 10.07 -5.57
N VAL A 525 -10.64 10.13 -6.13
CA VAL A 525 -10.00 11.39 -6.58
C VAL A 525 -10.78 12.03 -7.73
N HIS A 526 -11.22 11.24 -8.71
CA HIS A 526 -12.03 11.76 -9.82
C HIS A 526 -13.36 12.36 -9.33
N PHE A 527 -14.00 11.72 -8.36
CA PHE A 527 -15.23 12.22 -7.75
C PHE A 527 -14.98 13.49 -6.92
N ALA A 528 -13.87 13.55 -6.16
CA ALA A 528 -13.44 14.75 -5.45
C ALA A 528 -13.21 15.94 -6.41
N ARG A 529 -12.54 15.70 -7.53
CA ARG A 529 -12.30 16.70 -8.58
C ARG A 529 -13.59 17.26 -9.16
N TRP A 530 -14.52 16.39 -9.53
CA TRP A 530 -15.83 16.80 -9.98
C TRP A 530 -16.52 17.73 -8.98
N TYR A 531 -16.45 17.40 -7.68
CA TYR A 531 -17.07 18.21 -6.64
C TYR A 531 -16.40 19.59 -6.50
N LEU A 532 -15.10 19.68 -6.71
CA LEU A 532 -14.35 20.93 -6.63
C LEU A 532 -14.54 21.87 -7.83
N GLU A 533 -14.95 21.37 -8.99
CA GLU A 533 -15.09 22.17 -10.23
C GLU A 533 -16.12 23.30 -10.11
N GLN A 534 -17.20 23.11 -9.32
CA GLN A 534 -18.30 24.08 -9.18
C GLN A 534 -18.83 24.08 -7.75
N GLU A 535 -19.49 25.18 -7.36
CA GLU A 535 -20.26 25.22 -6.12
C GLU A 535 -21.51 24.35 -6.25
N ARG A 536 -21.80 23.54 -5.22
CA ARG A 536 -22.92 22.59 -5.17
C ARG A 536 -23.88 22.95 -4.03
N SER A 537 -25.12 22.49 -4.11
CA SER A 537 -26.10 22.65 -3.04
C SER A 537 -25.73 21.87 -1.78
N GLU A 538 -26.30 22.24 -0.66
CA GLU A 538 -26.04 21.60 0.64
C GLU A 538 -26.45 20.12 0.65
N SER A 539 -27.57 19.76 -0.03
CA SER A 539 -27.99 18.37 -0.16
C SER A 539 -27.01 17.54 -0.97
N VAL A 540 -26.49 18.09 -2.09
CA VAL A 540 -25.41 17.44 -2.86
C VAL A 540 -24.16 17.28 -1.99
N GLN A 541 -23.80 18.30 -1.22
CA GLN A 541 -22.66 18.28 -0.31
C GLN A 541 -22.76 17.11 0.70
N ARG A 542 -23.91 16.93 1.35
CA ARG A 542 -24.09 15.85 2.35
C ARG A 542 -23.82 14.47 1.74
N VAL A 543 -24.38 14.18 0.58
CA VAL A 543 -24.13 12.93 -0.15
C VAL A 543 -22.65 12.79 -0.52
N VAL A 544 -22.06 13.85 -1.08
CA VAL A 544 -20.64 13.85 -1.50
C VAL A 544 -19.72 13.64 -0.31
N HIS A 545 -19.91 14.35 0.79
CA HIS A 545 -19.07 14.21 1.98
C HIS A 545 -19.13 12.79 2.57
N THR A 546 -20.33 12.18 2.61
CA THR A 546 -20.47 10.78 3.02
C THR A 546 -19.64 9.85 2.15
N LEU A 547 -19.71 10.02 0.82
CA LEU A 547 -18.98 9.18 -0.12
C LEU A 547 -17.47 9.44 -0.10
N LEU A 548 -17.03 10.70 0.05
CA LEU A 548 -15.61 11.03 0.16
C LEU A 548 -15.00 10.54 1.47
N ALA A 549 -15.73 10.64 2.60
CA ALA A 549 -15.31 10.08 3.87
C ALA A 549 -15.20 8.55 3.78
N ARG A 550 -16.18 7.88 3.18
CA ARG A 550 -16.15 6.45 2.90
C ARG A 550 -14.95 6.08 2.01
N GLY A 551 -14.69 6.84 0.96
CA GLY A 551 -13.54 6.67 0.09
C GLY A 551 -12.21 6.84 0.83
N ALA A 552 -12.10 7.86 1.68
CA ALA A 552 -10.91 8.10 2.49
C ALA A 552 -10.65 6.95 3.48
N ARG A 553 -11.70 6.43 4.15
CA ARG A 553 -11.60 5.23 5.01
C ARG A 553 -11.14 4.01 4.21
N GLY A 554 -11.74 3.74 3.06
CA GLY A 554 -11.36 2.62 2.18
C GLY A 554 -9.94 2.73 1.59
N LEU A 555 -9.31 3.89 1.69
CA LEU A 555 -7.91 4.14 1.29
C LEU A 555 -6.97 4.25 2.50
N GLY A 556 -7.47 4.06 3.73
CA GLY A 556 -6.68 4.21 4.95
C GLY A 556 -6.15 5.63 5.17
N LEU A 557 -6.85 6.64 4.64
CA LEU A 557 -6.57 8.06 4.82
C LEU A 557 -7.43 8.69 5.94
N GLU A 558 -8.21 7.88 6.61
CA GLU A 558 -9.01 8.24 7.78
C GLU A 558 -8.96 7.09 8.79
N ASP A 559 -8.96 7.40 10.08
CA ASP A 559 -9.04 6.37 11.10
C ASP A 559 -10.38 5.63 10.97
N ALA A 560 -10.36 4.30 11.07
CA ALA A 560 -11.54 3.52 11.31
C ALA A 560 -12.02 3.88 12.71
N GLY A 561 -13.06 4.71 12.84
CA GLY A 561 -13.60 5.26 14.06
C GLY A 561 -14.00 4.20 15.10
#